data_ded655da07a744efcbf20fb6e4307e20
#
_entry.id   ded655da07a744efcbf20fb6e4307e20
#
_cell.length_a   1.000
_cell.length_b   1.000
_cell.length_c   1.000
_cell.angle_alpha   90.00
_cell.angle_beta   90.00
_cell.angle_gamma   90.00
#
_symmetry.space_group_name_H-M   'P 1'
#
loop_
_entity.id
_entity.type
_entity.pdbx_description
1 polymer ?
#
loop_
_entity_poly.entity_id
_entity_poly.type
_entity_poly.pdbx_seq_one_letter_code
_entity_poly.pdbx_strand_id
1 'polypeptide(L)'
;MNWVITGGCGFIGISLIKALISENNHNIRVLDNLTTGTRKDLLEACKYAEVSVGDIDEFNGVELVVGDILDEELAIKVARNADVIIHLAANTGVGPSVENPRADCMANVIGTFNYLEAARINNVPRFVFASSGAPAGEVDPPIHEELPPHPVSPYGASKLAGEGYCSAYYKTFNIQTVMLRFGNVYGPGSLHKSSIVAKFIRQALNKETLEIYG
;
A
#
# COMPACT_ATOMS: atom_id res chain seq x y z
N MET A 1 18.33 3.98 -7.48
CA MET A 1 17.05 3.44 -8.02
C MET A 1 15.92 4.42 -7.76
N ASN A 2 14.98 4.51 -8.67
CA ASN A 2 13.81 5.39 -8.60
C ASN A 2 12.59 4.59 -8.15
N TRP A 3 12.08 4.92 -6.97
CA TRP A 3 10.96 4.22 -6.33
C TRP A 3 9.69 5.06 -6.40
N VAL A 4 8.60 4.47 -6.85
CA VAL A 4 7.26 5.02 -6.65
C VAL A 4 6.61 4.29 -5.49
N ILE A 5 6.11 5.02 -4.49
CA ILE A 5 5.43 4.45 -3.32
C ILE A 5 4.05 5.10 -3.21
N THR A 6 3.00 4.35 -3.53
CA THR A 6 1.64 4.83 -3.30
C THR A 6 1.21 4.56 -1.86
N GLY A 7 0.48 5.47 -1.24
CA GLY A 7 0.16 5.38 0.18
C GLY A 7 1.39 5.56 1.07
N GLY A 8 2.40 6.29 0.58
CA GLY A 8 3.69 6.41 1.26
C GLY A 8 3.65 7.24 2.54
N CYS A 9 2.63 8.08 2.75
CA CYS A 9 2.42 8.79 4.02
C CYS A 9 1.76 7.91 5.09
N GLY A 10 1.32 6.69 4.72
CA GLY A 10 0.76 5.72 5.66
C GLY A 10 1.82 5.01 6.51
N PHE A 11 1.37 4.24 7.50
CA PHE A 11 2.22 3.58 8.49
C PHE A 11 3.34 2.70 7.87
N ILE A 12 3.00 1.84 6.91
CA ILE A 12 3.99 0.96 6.25
C ILE A 12 4.90 1.79 5.34
N GLY A 13 4.33 2.75 4.60
CA GLY A 13 5.05 3.63 3.69
C GLY A 13 6.15 4.43 4.39
N ILE A 14 5.82 5.06 5.51
CA ILE A 14 6.78 5.81 6.34
C ILE A 14 7.93 4.93 6.81
N SER A 15 7.64 3.71 7.25
CA SER A 15 8.67 2.76 7.70
C SER A 15 9.59 2.32 6.55
N LEU A 16 9.01 2.08 5.38
CA LEU A 16 9.77 1.73 4.18
C LEU A 16 10.65 2.90 3.70
N ILE A 17 10.10 4.11 3.66
CA ILE A 17 10.84 5.32 3.25
C ILE A 17 12.05 5.54 4.16
N LYS A 18 11.88 5.42 5.49
CA LYS A 18 12.99 5.51 6.44
C LYS A 18 14.10 4.48 6.15
N ALA A 19 13.72 3.24 5.85
CA ALA A 19 14.67 2.18 5.51
C ALA A 19 15.42 2.49 4.21
N LEU A 20 14.72 2.87 3.14
CA LEU A 20 15.32 3.19 1.84
C LEU A 20 16.29 4.37 1.91
N ILE A 21 15.95 5.40 2.68
CA ILE A 21 16.82 6.56 2.86
C ILE A 21 18.13 6.17 3.59
N SER A 22 18.04 5.25 4.54
CA SER A 22 19.23 4.79 5.28
C SER A 22 20.23 4.03 4.41
N GLU A 23 19.79 3.45 3.30
CA GLU A 23 20.64 2.72 2.35
C GLU A 23 21.43 3.65 1.39
N ASN A 24 21.07 4.93 1.30
CA ASN A 24 21.58 5.91 0.35
C ASN A 24 21.40 5.51 -1.14
N ASN A 25 21.45 6.49 -2.06
CA ASN A 25 21.31 6.31 -3.52
C ASN A 25 19.91 5.90 -4.02
N HIS A 26 18.85 6.26 -3.31
CA HIS A 26 17.47 6.08 -3.77
C HIS A 26 16.78 7.43 -3.95
N ASN A 27 16.06 7.57 -5.06
CA ASN A 27 15.07 8.62 -5.22
C ASN A 27 13.68 8.01 -4.98
N ILE A 28 12.80 8.74 -4.32
CA ILE A 28 11.50 8.23 -3.91
C ILE A 28 10.43 9.23 -4.30
N ARG A 29 9.48 8.80 -5.11
CA ARG A 29 8.26 9.58 -5.39
C ARG A 29 7.11 8.95 -4.65
N VAL A 30 6.60 9.67 -3.66
CA VAL A 30 5.43 9.30 -2.87
C VAL A 30 4.18 9.83 -3.55
N LEU A 31 3.18 8.98 -3.77
CA LEU A 31 1.82 9.42 -4.07
C LEU A 31 0.92 9.09 -2.89
N ASP A 32 0.19 10.08 -2.41
CA ASP A 32 -0.76 9.91 -1.29
C ASP A 32 -1.90 10.93 -1.40
N ASN A 33 -3.13 10.54 -1.11
CA ASN A 33 -4.26 11.46 -1.09
C ASN A 33 -4.50 12.09 0.29
N LEU A 34 -3.65 11.75 1.26
CA LEU A 34 -3.63 12.28 2.62
C LEU A 34 -4.93 12.06 3.42
N THR A 35 -5.69 11.01 3.07
CA THR A 35 -6.91 10.65 3.80
C THR A 35 -6.63 9.94 5.12
N THR A 36 -5.48 9.27 5.23
CA THR A 36 -5.04 8.55 6.45
C THR A 36 -3.70 9.06 6.94
N GLY A 37 -2.66 8.99 6.12
CA GLY A 37 -1.35 9.56 6.41
C GLY A 37 -1.35 11.08 6.19
N THR A 38 -0.36 11.77 6.75
CA THR A 38 -0.27 13.22 6.68
C THR A 38 1.09 13.69 6.17
N ARG A 39 1.17 14.95 5.72
CA ARG A 39 2.43 15.61 5.41
C ARG A 39 3.41 15.62 6.59
N LYS A 40 2.86 15.71 7.81
CA LYS A 40 3.66 15.70 9.04
C LYS A 40 4.32 14.33 9.26
N ASP A 41 3.61 13.24 9.03
CA ASP A 41 4.16 11.89 9.17
C ASP A 41 5.35 11.69 8.21
N LEU A 42 5.22 12.15 6.96
CA LEU A 42 6.33 12.09 5.99
C LEU A 42 7.49 13.00 6.41
N LEU A 43 7.21 14.20 6.93
CA LEU A 43 8.24 15.12 7.41
C LEU A 43 9.02 14.57 8.62
N GLU A 44 8.37 13.79 9.48
CA GLU A 44 9.03 13.07 10.58
C GLU A 44 9.93 11.92 10.10
N ALA A 45 9.71 11.44 8.88
CA ALA A 45 10.56 10.41 8.27
C ALA A 45 11.77 11.02 7.56
N CYS A 46 11.55 12.09 6.78
CA CYS A 46 12.57 12.70 5.95
C CYS A 46 12.19 14.12 5.49
N LYS A 47 13.19 14.85 4.99
CA LYS A 47 12.92 16.04 4.19
C LYS A 47 12.44 15.61 2.80
N TYR A 48 11.46 16.30 2.28
CA TYR A 48 10.92 16.05 0.94
C TYR A 48 10.54 17.36 0.25
N ALA A 49 10.38 17.31 -1.08
CA ALA A 49 9.79 18.36 -1.88
C ALA A 49 8.34 17.95 -2.23
N GLU A 50 7.38 18.87 -2.12
CA GLU A 50 6.03 18.64 -2.66
C GLU A 50 6.01 19.09 -4.12
N VAL A 51 5.63 18.18 -5.03
CA VAL A 51 5.66 18.40 -6.48
C VAL A 51 4.24 18.44 -7.02
N SER A 52 3.92 19.49 -7.77
CA SER A 52 2.62 19.60 -8.46
C SER A 52 2.54 18.63 -9.63
N VAL A 53 1.34 18.16 -9.97
CA VAL A 53 1.11 17.20 -11.06
C VAL A 53 1.67 17.67 -12.42
N GLY A 54 1.68 19.00 -12.63
CA GLY A 54 2.23 19.61 -13.85
C GLY A 54 3.76 19.63 -13.91
N ASP A 55 4.41 19.55 -12.76
CA ASP A 55 5.85 19.70 -12.58
C ASP A 55 6.55 18.33 -12.33
N ILE A 56 5.83 17.23 -12.48
CA ILE A 56 6.41 15.88 -12.38
C ILE A 56 7.36 15.65 -13.57
N ASP A 57 8.64 15.55 -13.24
CA ASP A 57 9.72 15.32 -14.21
C ASP A 57 10.67 14.23 -13.72
N GLU A 58 11.98 14.42 -13.82
CA GLU A 58 12.98 13.50 -13.30
C GLU A 58 12.89 13.37 -11.77
N PHE A 59 13.25 12.19 -11.26
CA PHE A 59 13.30 11.95 -9.82
C PHE A 59 14.40 12.77 -9.14
N ASN A 60 14.06 13.45 -8.03
CA ASN A 60 15.00 14.23 -7.28
C ASN A 60 14.81 14.06 -5.75
N GLY A 61 15.60 13.17 -5.15
CA GLY A 61 15.52 12.88 -3.72
C GLY A 61 14.18 12.28 -3.32
N VAL A 62 13.54 12.83 -2.29
CA VAL A 62 12.19 12.43 -1.86
C VAL A 62 11.18 13.48 -2.29
N GLU A 63 10.20 13.05 -3.06
CA GLU A 63 9.12 13.89 -3.60
C GLU A 63 7.76 13.41 -3.08
N LEU A 64 6.87 14.34 -2.73
CA LEU A 64 5.47 14.07 -2.45
C LEU A 64 4.60 14.63 -3.59
N VAL A 65 3.82 13.78 -4.21
CA VAL A 65 2.73 14.15 -5.12
C VAL A 65 1.42 13.87 -4.40
N VAL A 66 0.62 14.91 -4.18
CA VAL A 66 -0.71 14.74 -3.57
C VAL A 66 -1.71 14.41 -4.67
N GLY A 67 -2.34 13.23 -4.58
CA GLY A 67 -3.28 12.77 -5.58
C GLY A 67 -3.91 11.42 -5.24
N ASP A 68 -4.89 11.02 -6.02
CA ASP A 68 -5.63 9.78 -5.82
C ASP A 68 -5.19 8.70 -6.81
N ILE A 69 -5.13 7.45 -6.34
CA ILE A 69 -4.79 6.28 -7.18
C ILE A 69 -5.85 5.99 -8.25
N LEU A 70 -7.02 6.58 -8.15
CA LEU A 70 -8.07 6.47 -9.15
C LEU A 70 -7.84 7.36 -10.37
N ASP A 71 -6.93 8.31 -10.29
CA ASP A 71 -6.52 9.15 -11.42
C ASP A 71 -5.51 8.40 -12.30
N GLU A 72 -6.00 7.85 -13.41
CA GLU A 72 -5.21 7.06 -14.35
C GLU A 72 -4.08 7.90 -15.01
N GLU A 73 -4.37 9.14 -15.40
CA GLU A 73 -3.36 10.00 -16.03
C GLU A 73 -2.25 10.36 -15.04
N LEU A 74 -2.62 10.61 -13.79
CA LEU A 74 -1.67 10.85 -12.72
C LEU A 74 -0.81 9.61 -12.45
N ALA A 75 -1.40 8.41 -12.41
CA ALA A 75 -0.66 7.17 -12.20
C ALA A 75 0.43 6.98 -13.27
N ILE A 76 0.09 7.23 -14.55
CA ILE A 76 1.05 7.16 -15.66
C ILE A 76 2.17 8.19 -15.49
N LYS A 77 1.86 9.42 -15.10
CA LYS A 77 2.86 10.48 -14.89
C LYS A 77 3.79 10.16 -13.73
N VAL A 78 3.22 9.73 -12.60
CA VAL A 78 3.98 9.39 -11.38
C VAL A 78 4.95 8.23 -11.62
N ALA A 79 4.56 7.25 -12.43
CA ALA A 79 5.37 6.07 -12.74
C ALA A 79 6.48 6.30 -13.78
N ARG A 80 6.54 7.48 -14.42
CA ARG A 80 7.55 7.76 -15.43
C ARG A 80 8.97 7.67 -14.85
N ASN A 81 9.87 6.97 -15.54
CA ASN A 81 11.27 6.73 -15.16
C ASN A 81 11.44 6.00 -13.81
N ALA A 82 10.43 5.28 -13.33
CA ALA A 82 10.54 4.46 -12.14
C ALA A 82 11.23 3.10 -12.44
N ASP A 83 12.03 2.62 -11.49
CA ASP A 83 12.60 1.27 -11.50
C ASP A 83 11.70 0.25 -10.80
N VAL A 84 10.85 0.73 -9.87
CA VAL A 84 9.94 -0.10 -9.08
C VAL A 84 8.76 0.70 -8.56
N ILE A 85 7.59 0.08 -8.54
CA ILE A 85 6.38 0.59 -7.88
C ILE A 85 6.06 -0.28 -6.67
N ILE A 86 5.93 0.36 -5.51
CA ILE A 86 5.43 -0.24 -4.27
C ILE A 86 4.02 0.28 -4.04
N HIS A 87 3.03 -0.56 -4.25
CA HIS A 87 1.62 -0.16 -4.16
C HIS A 87 1.05 -0.51 -2.78
N LEU A 88 1.05 0.49 -1.88
CA LEU A 88 0.52 0.38 -0.51
C LEU A 88 -0.82 1.09 -0.34
N ALA A 89 -1.17 2.02 -1.23
CA ALA A 89 -2.42 2.74 -1.17
C ALA A 89 -3.61 1.78 -1.30
N ALA A 90 -4.56 1.87 -0.39
CA ALA A 90 -5.73 1.02 -0.36
C ALA A 90 -6.79 1.58 0.59
N ASN A 91 -8.05 1.23 0.37
CA ASN A 91 -9.05 1.24 1.42
C ASN A 91 -8.80 0.00 2.30
N THR A 92 -8.43 0.20 3.58
CA THR A 92 -7.94 -0.89 4.42
C THR A 92 -8.95 -1.32 5.46
N GLY A 93 -9.16 -2.64 5.56
CA GLY A 93 -9.95 -3.28 6.61
C GLY A 93 -11.28 -3.83 6.17
N VAL A 94 -11.70 -4.89 6.86
CA VAL A 94 -12.97 -5.58 6.59
C VAL A 94 -14.16 -4.68 6.90
N GLY A 95 -14.19 -4.01 8.08
CA GLY A 95 -15.31 -3.13 8.48
C GLY A 95 -15.64 -2.08 7.42
N PRO A 96 -14.71 -1.19 7.04
CA PRO A 96 -14.94 -0.17 6.01
C PRO A 96 -15.38 -0.76 4.66
N SER A 97 -14.89 -1.95 4.28
CA SER A 97 -15.30 -2.61 3.04
C SER A 97 -16.74 -3.12 3.06
N VAL A 98 -17.25 -3.50 4.22
CA VAL A 98 -18.65 -3.91 4.40
C VAL A 98 -19.56 -2.68 4.42
N GLU A 99 -19.12 -1.58 5.04
CA GLU A 99 -19.86 -0.32 5.07
C GLU A 99 -20.00 0.31 3.69
N ASN A 100 -18.93 0.27 2.88
CA ASN A 100 -18.92 0.81 1.53
C ASN A 100 -18.15 -0.10 0.55
N PRO A 101 -18.76 -1.21 0.08
CA PRO A 101 -18.10 -2.16 -0.82
C PRO A 101 -17.69 -1.54 -2.16
N ARG A 102 -18.42 -0.52 -2.62
CA ARG A 102 -18.09 0.17 -3.88
C ARG A 102 -16.82 0.98 -3.76
N ALA A 103 -16.65 1.71 -2.66
CA ALA A 103 -15.41 2.47 -2.42
C ALA A 103 -14.20 1.53 -2.27
N ASP A 104 -14.38 0.38 -1.60
CA ASP A 104 -13.36 -0.65 -1.49
C ASP A 104 -12.95 -1.18 -2.87
N CYS A 105 -13.91 -1.58 -3.70
CA CYS A 105 -13.66 -2.07 -5.06
C CYS A 105 -12.94 -1.01 -5.91
N MET A 106 -13.39 0.23 -5.89
CA MET A 106 -12.75 1.31 -6.66
C MET A 106 -11.31 1.51 -6.21
N ALA A 107 -11.04 1.71 -4.93
CA ALA A 107 -9.69 1.96 -4.44
C ALA A 107 -8.78 0.72 -4.64
N ASN A 108 -9.23 -0.47 -4.24
CA ASN A 108 -8.36 -1.63 -4.15
C ASN A 108 -8.23 -2.41 -5.47
N VAL A 109 -9.24 -2.38 -6.34
CA VAL A 109 -9.18 -3.06 -7.64
C VAL A 109 -8.80 -2.08 -8.73
N ILE A 110 -9.57 -1.00 -8.92
CA ILE A 110 -9.32 -0.05 -10.00
C ILE A 110 -8.04 0.74 -9.74
N GLY A 111 -7.82 1.21 -8.49
CA GLY A 111 -6.57 1.89 -8.13
C GLY A 111 -5.33 1.01 -8.36
N THR A 112 -5.38 -0.28 -7.98
CA THR A 112 -4.29 -1.22 -8.26
C THR A 112 -4.10 -1.43 -9.76
N PHE A 113 -5.19 -1.59 -10.52
CA PHE A 113 -5.14 -1.74 -11.96
C PHE A 113 -4.49 -0.53 -12.65
N ASN A 114 -4.82 0.70 -12.24
CA ASN A 114 -4.22 1.91 -12.78
C ASN A 114 -2.69 1.92 -12.62
N TYR A 115 -2.17 1.45 -11.47
CA TYR A 115 -0.73 1.40 -11.25
C TYR A 115 -0.04 0.22 -11.95
N LEU A 116 -0.73 -0.88 -12.19
CA LEU A 116 -0.23 -1.94 -13.07
C LEU A 116 -0.16 -1.47 -14.54
N GLU A 117 -1.17 -0.76 -15.01
CA GLU A 117 -1.14 -0.12 -16.35
C GLU A 117 -0.05 0.95 -16.44
N ALA A 118 0.10 1.78 -15.40
CA ALA A 118 1.19 2.75 -15.35
C ALA A 118 2.56 2.07 -15.43
N ALA A 119 2.75 0.93 -14.76
CA ALA A 119 3.96 0.13 -14.85
C ALA A 119 4.17 -0.40 -16.28
N ARG A 120 3.13 -0.95 -16.91
CA ARG A 120 3.19 -1.46 -18.28
C ARG A 120 3.54 -0.37 -19.30
N ILE A 121 2.85 0.78 -19.24
CA ILE A 121 3.02 1.88 -20.18
C ILE A 121 4.43 2.51 -20.07
N ASN A 122 4.95 2.64 -18.84
CA ASN A 122 6.27 3.21 -18.59
C ASN A 122 7.40 2.16 -18.58
N ASN A 123 7.12 0.89 -18.89
CA ASN A 123 8.08 -0.21 -18.86
C ASN A 123 8.77 -0.36 -17.49
N VAL A 124 8.04 -0.13 -16.40
CA VAL A 124 8.57 -0.34 -15.03
C VAL A 124 8.70 -1.83 -14.78
N PRO A 125 9.92 -2.35 -14.51
CA PRO A 125 10.16 -3.79 -14.49
C PRO A 125 9.67 -4.50 -13.22
N ARG A 126 9.37 -3.76 -12.14
CA ARG A 126 9.04 -4.36 -10.84
C ARG A 126 7.83 -3.71 -10.19
N PHE A 127 6.96 -4.54 -9.64
CA PHE A 127 5.75 -4.12 -8.94
C PHE A 127 5.57 -4.93 -7.66
N VAL A 128 5.49 -4.26 -6.51
CA VAL A 128 5.21 -4.89 -5.22
C VAL A 128 3.84 -4.47 -4.75
N PHE A 129 2.98 -5.45 -4.49
CA PHE A 129 1.60 -5.25 -4.07
C PHE A 129 1.40 -5.60 -2.61
N ALA A 130 0.87 -4.66 -1.83
CA ALA A 130 0.43 -4.91 -0.47
C ALA A 130 -0.92 -5.67 -0.47
N SER A 131 -0.85 -6.98 -0.43
CA SER A 131 -2.00 -7.85 -0.21
C SER A 131 -2.26 -8.03 1.30
N SER A 132 -3.01 -9.04 1.67
CA SER A 132 -3.48 -9.31 3.02
C SER A 132 -3.67 -10.81 3.23
N GLY A 133 -3.78 -11.25 4.48
CA GLY A 133 -4.31 -12.58 4.80
C GLY A 133 -5.80 -12.75 4.51
N ALA A 134 -6.55 -11.66 4.31
CA ALA A 134 -8.00 -11.70 4.05
C ALA A 134 -8.44 -12.49 2.80
N PRO A 135 -7.66 -12.59 1.70
CA PRO A 135 -7.96 -13.50 0.60
C PRO A 135 -8.11 -14.97 0.98
N ALA A 136 -7.42 -15.45 2.00
CA ALA A 136 -7.56 -16.84 2.46
C ALA A 136 -8.93 -17.14 3.05
N GLY A 137 -9.59 -16.12 3.65
CA GLY A 137 -10.88 -16.29 4.31
C GLY A 137 -10.78 -17.01 5.65
N GLU A 138 -11.84 -17.73 6.02
CA GLU A 138 -11.88 -18.55 7.23
C GLU A 138 -11.24 -19.90 6.96
N VAL A 139 -10.04 -20.11 7.48
CA VAL A 139 -9.27 -21.35 7.31
C VAL A 139 -8.64 -21.77 8.65
N ASP A 140 -8.47 -23.06 8.83
CA ASP A 140 -7.74 -23.58 10.00
C ASP A 140 -6.27 -23.15 9.92
N PRO A 141 -5.70 -22.64 11.05
CA PRO A 141 -4.30 -22.26 11.08
C PRO A 141 -3.36 -23.50 11.01
N PRO A 142 -2.14 -23.34 10.49
CA PRO A 142 -1.52 -22.08 10.07
C PRO A 142 -1.93 -21.62 8.67
N ILE A 143 -2.09 -20.30 8.50
CA ILE A 143 -2.33 -19.71 7.18
C ILE A 143 -1.02 -19.72 6.40
N HIS A 144 -1.06 -20.14 5.13
CA HIS A 144 0.09 -20.14 4.22
C HIS A 144 -0.36 -19.82 2.77
N GLU A 145 0.59 -19.55 1.90
CA GLU A 145 0.35 -18.99 0.56
C GLU A 145 -0.33 -19.96 -0.40
N GLU A 146 -0.21 -21.27 -0.18
CA GLU A 146 -0.76 -22.33 -1.04
C GLU A 146 -2.25 -22.62 -0.76
N LEU A 147 -2.82 -22.04 0.29
CA LEU A 147 -4.24 -22.22 0.59
C LEU A 147 -5.10 -21.62 -0.54
N PRO A 148 -6.11 -22.36 -1.05
CA PRO A 148 -7.02 -21.82 -2.02
C PRO A 148 -7.77 -20.61 -1.41
N PRO A 149 -7.86 -19.48 -2.14
CA PRO A 149 -8.49 -18.29 -1.59
C PRO A 149 -10.01 -18.44 -1.55
N HIS A 150 -10.60 -18.14 -0.40
CA HIS A 150 -12.06 -18.11 -0.15
C HIS A 150 -12.43 -16.84 0.63
N PRO A 151 -12.31 -15.63 0.02
CA PRO A 151 -12.53 -14.38 0.74
C PRO A 151 -13.98 -14.28 1.26
N VAL A 152 -14.11 -13.89 2.52
CA VAL A 152 -15.41 -13.73 3.21
C VAL A 152 -15.81 -12.26 3.41
N SER A 153 -15.09 -11.35 2.76
CA SER A 153 -15.35 -9.91 2.81
C SER A 153 -15.04 -9.22 1.48
N PRO A 154 -15.66 -8.05 1.19
CA PRO A 154 -15.29 -7.24 0.02
C PRO A 154 -13.79 -6.90 0.00
N TYR A 155 -13.21 -6.56 1.15
CA TYR A 155 -11.77 -6.31 1.28
C TYR A 155 -10.92 -7.51 0.86
N GLY A 156 -11.26 -8.71 1.35
CA GLY A 156 -10.56 -9.94 0.94
C GLY A 156 -10.69 -10.20 -0.56
N ALA A 157 -11.90 -10.00 -1.11
CA ALA A 157 -12.15 -10.16 -2.54
C ALA A 157 -11.37 -9.14 -3.39
N SER A 158 -11.32 -7.88 -2.97
CA SER A 158 -10.59 -6.84 -3.69
C SER A 158 -9.07 -7.05 -3.66
N LYS A 159 -8.52 -7.53 -2.54
CA LYS A 159 -7.09 -7.90 -2.45
C LYS A 159 -6.77 -9.12 -3.31
N LEU A 160 -7.64 -10.12 -3.34
CA LEU A 160 -7.51 -11.28 -4.24
C LEU A 160 -7.53 -10.88 -5.72
N ALA A 161 -8.41 -9.95 -6.11
CA ALA A 161 -8.44 -9.41 -7.47
C ALA A 161 -7.10 -8.76 -7.84
N GLY A 162 -6.51 -7.96 -6.92
CA GLY A 162 -5.17 -7.38 -7.10
C GLY A 162 -4.08 -8.44 -7.30
N GLU A 163 -4.09 -9.52 -6.51
CA GLU A 163 -3.15 -10.65 -6.70
C GLU A 163 -3.33 -11.30 -8.09
N GLY A 164 -4.57 -11.50 -8.52
CA GLY A 164 -4.89 -12.04 -9.84
C GLY A 164 -4.33 -11.19 -10.98
N TYR A 165 -4.52 -9.87 -10.91
CA TYR A 165 -3.95 -8.93 -11.88
C TYR A 165 -2.42 -8.93 -11.83
N CYS A 166 -1.79 -8.90 -10.67
CA CYS A 166 -0.34 -9.00 -10.54
C CYS A 166 0.21 -10.26 -11.24
N SER A 167 -0.42 -11.42 -10.99
CA SER A 167 -0.04 -12.68 -11.64
C SER A 167 -0.20 -12.62 -13.17
N ALA A 168 -1.31 -12.05 -13.67
CA ALA A 168 -1.55 -11.88 -15.10
C ALA A 168 -0.51 -10.97 -15.75
N TYR A 169 -0.18 -9.84 -15.12
CA TYR A 169 0.80 -8.87 -15.64
C TYR A 169 2.22 -9.42 -15.65
N TYR A 170 2.57 -10.24 -14.66
CA TYR A 170 3.83 -10.97 -14.69
C TYR A 170 3.92 -11.90 -15.93
N LYS A 171 2.89 -12.68 -16.18
CA LYS A 171 2.89 -13.66 -17.30
C LYS A 171 2.76 -13.01 -18.68
N THR A 172 1.95 -11.96 -18.79
CA THR A 172 1.61 -11.36 -20.08
C THR A 172 2.60 -10.25 -20.48
N PHE A 173 3.04 -9.45 -19.53
CA PHE A 173 3.85 -8.26 -19.81
C PHE A 173 5.26 -8.32 -19.20
N ASN A 174 5.64 -9.44 -18.57
CA ASN A 174 6.96 -9.65 -17.96
C ASN A 174 7.32 -8.61 -16.87
N ILE A 175 6.31 -8.05 -16.19
CA ILE A 175 6.52 -7.21 -15.01
C ILE A 175 6.74 -8.13 -13.81
N GLN A 176 7.90 -8.03 -13.16
CA GLN A 176 8.19 -8.83 -11.97
C GLN A 176 7.30 -8.36 -10.80
N THR A 177 6.30 -9.16 -10.47
CA THR A 177 5.34 -8.84 -9.41
C THR A 177 5.61 -9.64 -8.15
N VAL A 178 5.49 -9.00 -6.98
CA VAL A 178 5.53 -9.63 -5.66
C VAL A 178 4.28 -9.21 -4.89
N MET A 179 3.51 -10.17 -4.41
CA MET A 179 2.31 -9.93 -3.60
C MET A 179 2.62 -10.31 -2.14
N LEU A 180 2.57 -9.34 -1.24
CA LEU A 180 2.87 -9.53 0.18
C LEU A 180 1.55 -9.66 0.96
N ARG A 181 1.23 -10.86 1.42
CA ARG A 181 0.06 -11.13 2.27
C ARG A 181 0.37 -10.75 3.71
N PHE A 182 0.22 -9.47 4.03
CA PHE A 182 0.43 -8.98 5.39
C PHE A 182 -0.63 -9.52 6.35
N GLY A 183 -0.15 -9.96 7.54
CA GLY A 183 -0.99 -10.14 8.71
C GLY A 183 -1.20 -8.81 9.46
N ASN A 184 -1.33 -8.88 10.79
CA ASN A 184 -1.44 -7.68 11.63
C ASN A 184 -0.08 -6.99 11.77
N VAL A 185 0.13 -5.92 11.00
CA VAL A 185 1.36 -5.11 11.10
C VAL A 185 1.23 -4.12 12.26
N TYR A 186 2.23 -4.11 13.14
CA TYR A 186 2.31 -3.22 14.31
C TYR A 186 3.74 -2.73 14.53
N GLY A 187 3.91 -1.67 15.30
CA GLY A 187 5.23 -1.12 15.62
C GLY A 187 5.18 0.39 15.86
N PRO A 188 6.34 1.06 15.99
CA PRO A 188 6.41 2.52 16.13
C PRO A 188 5.64 3.23 15.02
N GLY A 189 4.80 4.20 15.37
CA GLY A 189 3.92 4.90 14.42
C GLY A 189 2.53 4.25 14.22
N SER A 190 2.23 3.12 14.85
CA SER A 190 0.94 2.41 14.72
C SER A 190 -0.15 2.85 15.72
N LEU A 191 -0.01 4.01 16.37
CA LEU A 191 -0.90 4.46 17.43
C LEU A 191 -2.38 4.56 17.01
N HIS A 192 -2.64 4.89 15.76
CA HIS A 192 -3.98 5.00 15.19
C HIS A 192 -4.55 3.66 14.69
N LYS A 193 -3.75 2.59 14.68
CA LYS A 193 -4.21 1.27 14.23
C LYS A 193 -5.16 0.62 15.24
N SER A 194 -6.24 0.05 14.72
CA SER A 194 -7.24 -0.70 15.50
C SER A 194 -6.94 -2.20 15.62
N SER A 195 -5.84 -2.68 15.01
CA SER A 195 -5.44 -4.09 15.12
C SER A 195 -5.25 -4.49 16.59
N ILE A 196 -5.59 -5.74 16.92
CA ILE A 196 -5.63 -6.22 18.32
C ILE A 196 -4.30 -6.01 19.04
N VAL A 197 -3.18 -6.24 18.37
CA VAL A 197 -1.85 -6.09 18.96
C VAL A 197 -1.57 -4.61 19.28
N ALA A 198 -1.81 -3.69 18.33
CA ALA A 198 -1.61 -2.27 18.56
C ALA A 198 -2.57 -1.73 19.64
N LYS A 199 -3.83 -2.21 19.65
CA LYS A 199 -4.82 -1.87 20.67
C LYS A 199 -4.35 -2.31 22.05
N PHE A 200 -3.91 -3.57 22.22
CA PHE A 200 -3.48 -4.12 23.49
C PHE A 200 -2.20 -3.45 24.01
N ILE A 201 -1.23 -3.18 23.14
CA ILE A 201 -0.03 -2.44 23.56
C ILE A 201 -0.42 -1.05 24.09
N ARG A 202 -1.29 -0.32 23.39
CA ARG A 202 -1.75 1.01 23.83
C ARG A 202 -2.51 0.93 25.15
N GLN A 203 -3.45 -0.03 25.29
CA GLN A 203 -4.19 -0.24 26.54
C GLN A 203 -3.27 -0.59 27.71
N ALA A 204 -2.29 -1.47 27.49
CA ALA A 204 -1.32 -1.82 28.51
C ALA A 204 -0.47 -0.62 28.96
N LEU A 205 -0.01 0.22 28.01
CA LEU A 205 0.74 1.44 28.32
C LEU A 205 -0.11 2.45 29.13
N ASN A 206 -1.41 2.53 28.83
CA ASN A 206 -2.35 3.39 29.52
C ASN A 206 -2.91 2.77 30.82
N LYS A 207 -2.51 1.54 31.18
CA LYS A 207 -3.05 0.77 32.33
C LYS A 207 -4.56 0.52 32.23
N GLU A 208 -5.08 0.41 31.03
CA GLU A 208 -6.47 0.07 30.74
C GLU A 208 -6.70 -1.45 30.79
N THR A 209 -7.95 -1.87 31.00
CA THR A 209 -8.31 -3.31 30.99
C THR A 209 -8.21 -3.86 29.58
N LEU A 210 -7.58 -5.03 29.45
CA LEU A 210 -7.52 -5.79 28.20
C LEU A 210 -8.73 -6.74 28.15
N GLU A 211 -9.59 -6.55 27.15
CA GLU A 211 -10.72 -7.45 26.89
C GLU A 211 -10.37 -8.44 25.79
N ILE A 212 -10.46 -9.71 26.09
CA ILE A 212 -10.25 -10.82 25.15
C ILE A 212 -11.63 -11.41 24.88
N TYR A 213 -12.07 -11.31 23.63
CA TYR A 213 -13.30 -11.96 23.16
C TYR A 213 -12.94 -13.38 22.70
N GLY A 214 -13.58 -14.39 23.29
CA GLY A 214 -13.44 -15.80 22.93
C GLY A 214 -14.10 -16.15 21.62
#